data_7b35f57288e8edd895fa2a3177a70ea9
#
_entry.id   7b35f57288e8edd895fa2a3177a70ea9
#
_cell.length_a   1.000
_cell.length_b   1.000
_cell.length_c   1.000
_cell.angle_alpha   90.00
_cell.angle_beta   90.00
_cell.angle_gamma   90.00
#
_symmetry.space_group_name_H-M   'P 1'
#
loop_
_entity.id
_entity.type
_entity.pdbx_description
1 polymer ?
#
loop_
_entity_poly.entity_id
_entity_poly.type
_entity_poly.pdbx_seq_one_letter_code
_entity_poly.pdbx_strand_id
1 'polypeptide(L)'
;MEARVVDLRVVPTEAREVVRIYRDSVLPVARLQPGFRGALLLTDDDTGLGISISLWETEEDRQEGEANGFYQEQVSKFSDLLTETPVRKHYNVGVLDYEASVVV
;
A
#
# COMPACT_ATOMS: atom_id res chain seq x y z
N MET A 1 0.65 -16.37 4.34
CA MET A 1 0.28 -14.98 4.00
C MET A 1 1.53 -14.17 3.69
N GLU A 2 1.46 -13.35 2.67
CA GLU A 2 2.54 -12.49 2.19
C GLU A 2 2.21 -11.02 2.39
N ALA A 3 3.22 -10.20 2.62
CA ALA A 3 3.07 -8.75 2.64
C ALA A 3 3.92 -8.11 1.54
N ARG A 4 3.33 -7.15 0.82
CA ARG A 4 4.07 -6.21 -0.02
C ARG A 4 4.25 -4.92 0.77
N VAL A 5 5.49 -4.47 0.90
CA VAL A 5 5.84 -3.25 1.62
C VAL A 5 6.42 -2.26 0.62
N VAL A 6 5.82 -1.09 0.52
CA VAL A 6 6.25 -0.05 -0.43
C VAL A 6 6.62 1.20 0.34
N ASP A 7 7.88 1.60 0.21
CA ASP A 7 8.36 2.86 0.77
C ASP A 7 8.05 3.99 -0.21
N LEU A 8 7.41 5.05 0.29
CA LEU A 8 7.02 6.22 -0.48
C LEU A 8 7.66 7.47 0.12
N ARG A 9 7.94 8.45 -0.71
CA ARG A 9 8.36 9.77 -0.25
C ARG A 9 7.63 10.85 -1.05
N VAL A 10 6.99 11.76 -0.32
CA VAL A 10 6.27 12.90 -0.89
C VAL A 10 6.72 14.18 -0.19
N VAL A 11 6.39 15.35 -0.77
CA VAL A 11 6.51 16.61 -0.04
C VAL A 11 5.62 16.52 1.19
N PRO A 12 6.11 16.90 2.41
CA PRO A 12 5.34 16.72 3.66
C PRO A 12 3.91 17.28 3.61
N THR A 13 3.70 18.43 2.94
CA THR A 13 2.38 19.04 2.80
C THR A 13 1.39 18.18 2.02
N GLU A 14 1.87 17.18 1.27
CA GLU A 14 1.04 16.29 0.43
C GLU A 14 0.67 14.98 1.12
N ALA A 15 1.09 14.77 2.38
CA ALA A 15 0.83 13.51 3.09
C ALA A 15 -0.68 13.23 3.21
N ARG A 16 -1.50 14.26 3.45
CA ARG A 16 -2.96 14.11 3.56
C ARG A 16 -3.59 13.69 2.23
N GLU A 17 -3.05 14.19 1.11
CA GLU A 17 -3.54 13.82 -0.22
C GLU A 17 -3.22 12.36 -0.52
N VAL A 18 -2.06 11.87 -0.09
CA VAL A 18 -1.70 10.45 -0.19
C VAL A 18 -2.72 9.59 0.55
N VAL A 19 -3.07 9.97 1.78
CA VAL A 19 -4.08 9.24 2.57
C VAL A 19 -5.42 9.21 1.85
N ARG A 20 -5.85 10.36 1.30
CA ARG A 20 -7.13 10.46 0.58
C ARG A 20 -7.16 9.54 -0.64
N ILE A 21 -6.13 9.58 -1.47
CA ILE A 21 -6.05 8.74 -2.69
C ILE A 21 -6.02 7.26 -2.29
N TYR A 22 -5.25 6.91 -1.28
CA TYR A 22 -5.15 5.53 -0.81
C TYR A 22 -6.50 4.99 -0.36
N ARG A 23 -7.17 5.74 0.51
CA ARG A 23 -8.47 5.33 1.06
C ARG A 23 -9.56 5.29 -0.02
N ASP A 24 -9.64 6.33 -0.85
CA ASP A 24 -10.79 6.55 -1.72
C ASP A 24 -10.62 5.94 -3.12
N SER A 25 -9.39 5.69 -3.55
CA SER A 25 -9.11 5.19 -4.90
C SER A 25 -8.37 3.86 -4.92
N VAL A 26 -7.37 3.68 -4.07
CA VAL A 26 -6.55 2.45 -4.08
C VAL A 26 -7.28 1.28 -3.40
N LEU A 27 -7.77 1.48 -2.18
CA LEU A 27 -8.40 0.39 -1.43
C LEU A 27 -9.61 -0.22 -2.12
N PRO A 28 -10.53 0.56 -2.72
CA PRO A 28 -11.67 -0.05 -3.42
C PRO A 28 -11.27 -1.00 -4.54
N VAL A 29 -10.20 -0.69 -5.27
CA VAL A 29 -9.68 -1.56 -6.33
C VAL A 29 -8.94 -2.75 -5.73
N ALA A 30 -8.13 -2.52 -4.70
CA ALA A 30 -7.37 -3.58 -4.04
C ALA A 30 -8.29 -4.67 -3.49
N ARG A 31 -9.43 -4.28 -2.91
CA ARG A 31 -10.40 -5.23 -2.36
C ARG A 31 -10.97 -6.19 -3.39
N LEU A 32 -10.90 -5.86 -4.66
CA LEU A 32 -11.39 -6.70 -5.75
C LEU A 32 -10.32 -7.68 -6.25
N GLN A 33 -9.08 -7.53 -5.82
CA GLN A 33 -8.00 -8.39 -6.27
C GLN A 33 -8.04 -9.75 -5.56
N PRO A 34 -7.85 -10.86 -6.31
CA PRO A 34 -7.79 -12.19 -5.69
C PRO A 34 -6.73 -12.25 -4.60
N GLY A 35 -7.09 -12.81 -3.46
CA GLY A 35 -6.16 -13.01 -2.36
C GLY A 35 -5.87 -11.79 -1.49
N PHE A 36 -6.46 -10.63 -1.77
CA PHE A 36 -6.28 -9.44 -0.92
C PHE A 36 -6.85 -9.72 0.48
N ARG A 37 -6.05 -9.45 1.52
CA ARG A 37 -6.43 -9.71 2.92
C ARG A 37 -6.41 -8.47 3.79
N GLY A 38 -5.89 -7.37 3.32
CA GLY A 38 -5.87 -6.13 4.09
C GLY A 38 -4.76 -5.20 3.66
N ALA A 39 -4.81 -3.99 4.19
CA ALA A 39 -3.79 -2.98 3.91
C ALA A 39 -3.65 -2.02 5.07
N LEU A 40 -2.47 -1.42 5.15
CA LEU A 40 -2.13 -0.45 6.16
C LEU A 40 -1.26 0.62 5.50
N LEU A 41 -1.62 1.89 5.69
CA LEU A 41 -0.80 3.01 5.25
C LEU A 41 -0.29 3.76 6.47
N LEU A 42 1.01 3.91 6.56
CA LEU A 42 1.68 4.70 7.60
C LEU A 42 2.24 5.95 6.95
N THR A 43 2.08 7.10 7.59
CA THR A 43 2.61 8.37 7.09
C THR A 43 3.32 9.12 8.20
N ASP A 44 4.37 9.85 7.81
CA ASP A 44 5.04 10.82 8.67
C ASP A 44 4.86 12.20 8.02
N ASP A 45 3.97 13.01 8.60
CA ASP A 45 3.59 14.31 8.04
C ASP A 45 4.73 15.35 8.15
N ASP A 46 5.74 15.10 8.99
CA ASP A 46 6.88 16.01 9.13
C ASP A 46 7.94 15.78 8.06
N THR A 47 8.14 14.53 7.65
CA THR A 47 9.19 14.17 6.70
C THR A 47 8.68 13.87 5.30
N GLY A 48 7.41 13.53 5.14
CA GLY A 48 6.85 13.08 3.87
C GLY A 48 7.12 11.61 3.57
N LEU A 49 7.65 10.86 4.55
CA LEU A 49 7.85 9.41 4.41
C LEU A 49 6.52 8.69 4.59
N GLY A 50 6.32 7.64 3.81
CA GLY A 50 5.16 6.78 3.93
C GLY A 50 5.52 5.33 3.69
N ILE A 51 4.74 4.43 4.28
CA ILE A 51 4.90 3.00 4.09
C ILE A 51 3.51 2.43 3.82
N SER A 52 3.36 1.77 2.68
CA SER A 52 2.16 1.01 2.34
C SER A 52 2.45 -0.46 2.56
N ILE A 53 1.60 -1.12 3.34
CA ILE A 53 1.67 -2.57 3.57
C ILE A 53 0.38 -3.17 3.07
N SER A 54 0.46 -4.09 2.11
CA SER A 54 -0.69 -4.86 1.64
C SER A 54 -0.46 -6.34 1.95
N LEU A 55 -1.55 -7.01 2.35
CA LEU A 55 -1.52 -8.40 2.78
C LEU A 55 -2.21 -9.27 1.73
N TRP A 56 -1.60 -10.39 1.40
CA TRP A 56 -2.03 -11.31 0.36
C TRP A 56 -2.04 -12.74 0.88
N GLU A 57 -3.06 -13.51 0.49
CA GLU A 57 -3.22 -14.89 0.94
C GLU A 57 -2.01 -15.74 0.61
N THR A 58 -1.49 -15.61 -0.63
CA THR A 58 -0.39 -16.40 -1.15
C THR A 58 0.62 -15.53 -1.87
N GLU A 59 1.82 -16.07 -2.07
CA GLU A 59 2.85 -15.43 -2.90
C GLU A 59 2.36 -15.26 -4.34
N GLU A 60 1.65 -16.24 -4.88
CA GLU A 60 1.10 -16.19 -6.23
C GLU A 60 0.12 -15.03 -6.39
N ASP A 61 -0.75 -14.81 -5.42
CA ASP A 61 -1.70 -13.69 -5.47
C ASP A 61 -0.96 -12.36 -5.46
N ARG A 62 0.07 -12.22 -4.62
CA ARG A 62 0.88 -11.01 -4.60
C ARG A 62 1.58 -10.78 -5.94
N GLN A 63 2.22 -11.81 -6.48
CA GLN A 63 2.95 -11.72 -7.75
C GLN A 63 2.01 -11.42 -8.92
N GLU A 64 0.80 -11.98 -8.92
CA GLU A 64 -0.17 -11.74 -9.99
C GLU A 64 -0.54 -10.26 -10.07
N GLY A 65 -0.73 -9.59 -8.93
CA GLY A 65 -1.02 -8.15 -8.90
C GLY A 65 0.13 -7.31 -9.43
N GLU A 66 1.37 -7.80 -9.31
CA GLU A 66 2.54 -7.13 -9.85
C GLU A 66 2.71 -7.41 -11.35
N ALA A 67 2.29 -8.59 -11.81
CA ALA A 67 2.45 -9.01 -13.20
C ALA A 67 1.34 -8.48 -14.11
N ASN A 68 0.12 -8.29 -13.61
CA ASN A 68 -1.05 -7.92 -14.42
C ASN A 68 -1.27 -6.41 -14.55
N GLY A 69 -0.38 -5.58 -13.99
CA GLY A 69 -0.47 -4.12 -14.07
C GLY A 69 -1.20 -3.47 -12.90
N PHE A 70 -1.84 -4.23 -12.02
CA PHE A 70 -2.56 -3.66 -10.87
C PHE A 70 -1.65 -2.77 -10.01
N TYR A 71 -0.50 -3.29 -9.59
CA TYR A 71 0.44 -2.53 -8.74
C TYR A 71 0.87 -1.22 -9.41
N GLN A 72 1.28 -1.30 -10.68
CA GLN A 72 1.76 -0.14 -11.44
C GLN A 72 0.66 0.91 -11.60
N GLU A 73 -0.58 0.48 -11.81
CA GLU A 73 -1.71 1.38 -11.93
C GLU A 73 -1.96 2.12 -10.61
N GLN A 74 -1.88 1.43 -9.47
CA GLN A 74 -2.08 2.06 -8.16
C GLN A 74 -0.96 3.06 -7.86
N VAL A 75 0.29 2.71 -8.13
CA VAL A 75 1.43 3.63 -7.96
C VAL A 75 1.27 4.88 -8.81
N SER A 76 0.77 4.73 -10.04
CA SER A 76 0.60 5.87 -10.96
C SER A 76 -0.35 6.94 -10.42
N LYS A 77 -1.27 6.58 -9.53
CA LYS A 77 -2.20 7.53 -8.91
C LYS A 77 -1.49 8.55 -8.02
N PHE A 78 -0.27 8.26 -7.60
CA PHE A 78 0.54 9.14 -6.75
C PHE A 78 1.67 9.84 -7.50
N SER A 79 1.78 9.64 -8.82
CA SER A 79 2.96 10.06 -9.59
C SER A 79 3.31 11.55 -9.45
N ASP A 80 2.29 12.42 -9.35
CA ASP A 80 2.51 13.87 -9.19
C ASP A 80 2.94 14.27 -7.79
N LEU A 81 2.78 13.38 -6.81
CA LEU A 81 3.08 13.63 -5.40
C LEU A 81 4.43 13.07 -4.98
N LEU A 82 4.90 12.02 -5.67
CA LEU A 82 6.14 11.32 -5.32
C LEU A 82 7.35 12.15 -5.65
N THR A 83 8.31 12.25 -4.71
CA THR A 83 9.59 12.93 -4.92
C THR A 83 10.70 11.99 -5.37
N GLU A 84 10.46 10.69 -5.28
CA GLU A 84 11.39 9.66 -5.74
C GLU A 84 10.63 8.37 -6.09
N THR A 85 11.29 7.48 -6.79
CA THR A 85 10.69 6.19 -7.18
C THR A 85 10.39 5.35 -5.93
N PRO A 86 9.16 4.81 -5.79
CA PRO A 86 8.83 3.92 -4.67
C PRO A 86 9.72 2.68 -4.66
N VAL A 87 10.07 2.22 -3.47
CA VAL A 87 10.86 0.99 -3.28
C VAL A 87 9.93 -0.10 -2.78
N ARG A 88 9.83 -1.17 -3.56
CA ARG A 88 8.95 -2.32 -3.28
C ARG A 88 9.75 -3.48 -2.70
N LYS A 89 9.24 -4.01 -1.58
CA LYS A 89 9.79 -5.19 -0.90
C LYS A 89 8.66 -6.16 -0.60
N HIS A 90 8.99 -7.39 -0.31
CA HIS A 90 8.00 -8.37 0.13
C HIS A 90 8.56 -9.23 1.26
N TYR A 91 7.63 -9.75 2.07
CA TYR A 91 7.96 -10.55 3.25
C TYR A 91 6.88 -11.61 3.47
N ASN A 92 7.26 -12.71 4.10
CA ASN A 92 6.27 -13.61 4.69
C ASN A 92 5.76 -12.97 5.97
N VAL A 93 4.45 -13.06 6.21
CA VAL A 93 3.86 -12.60 7.46
C VAL A 93 4.09 -13.67 8.51
N GLY A 94 4.96 -13.38 9.49
CA GLY A 94 5.22 -14.31 10.58
C GLY A 94 4.12 -14.31 11.63
N VAL A 95 3.63 -13.09 11.98
CA VAL A 95 2.53 -12.92 12.94
C VAL A 95 1.71 -11.72 12.49
N LEU A 96 0.40 -11.88 12.46
CA LEU A 96 -0.54 -10.79 12.30
C LEU A 96 -1.57 -10.89 13.43
N ASP A 97 -1.59 -9.87 14.27
CA ASP A 97 -2.53 -9.79 15.39
C ASP A 97 -3.01 -8.35 15.48
N TYR A 98 -4.32 -8.15 15.45
CA TYR A 98 -4.89 -6.83 15.61
C TYR A 98 -6.27 -6.95 16.25
N GLU A 99 -6.67 -5.88 16.94
CA GLU A 99 -8.00 -5.79 17.54
C GLU A 99 -9.01 -5.41 16.44
N ALA A 100 -9.91 -6.33 16.13
CA ALA A 100 -10.85 -6.17 14.99
C ALA A 100 -11.81 -4.99 15.16
N SER A 101 -11.99 -4.48 16.39
CA SER A 101 -12.84 -3.32 16.66
C SER A 101 -12.14 -1.98 16.43
N VAL A 102 -10.81 -1.98 16.19
CA VAL A 102 -10.06 -0.74 15.95
C VAL A 102 -10.34 -0.26 14.53
N VAL A 103 -10.74 1.01 14.42
CA VAL A 103 -10.98 1.70 13.14
C VAL A 103 -10.22 3.01 13.16
N VAL A 104 -9.50 3.30 12.11
CA VAL A 104 -8.76 4.55 11.95
C VAL A 104 -9.35 5.37 10.82
#